data_21c48d9f5cbaa611ab0b96a5634623b4
#
_entry.id   21c48d9f5cbaa611ab0b96a5634623b4
#
_cell.length_a   1.000
_cell.length_b   1.000
_cell.length_c   1.000
_cell.angle_alpha   90.00
_cell.angle_beta   90.00
_cell.angle_gamma   90.00
#
_symmetry.space_group_name_H-M   'P 1'
#
loop_
_entity.id
_entity.type
_entity.pdbx_description
1 polymer ?
#
loop_
_entity_poly.entity_id
_entity_poly.type
_entity_poly.pdbx_seq_one_letter_code
_entity_poly.pdbx_strand_id
1 'polypeptide(L)'
;MYLHTLKNIAGNRMKLDRIDRRILEAMQQDGRISNLELAEKVGLSPTPCSRRVKRLEESGIIDQHVTLLNQSALGLKLTAIIGISMDRHTPERFENFERQVNEYPEIIEASVVTGQSYDYLVKAVVPD
;
A
#
# COMPACT_ATOMS: atom_id res chain seq x y z
N MET A 1 6.27 3.21 -0.40
CA MET A 1 7.50 3.03 -1.19
C MET A 1 8.39 2.00 -0.49
N TYR A 2 8.28 0.74 -0.91
CA TYR A 2 8.83 -0.41 -0.16
C TYR A 2 10.05 -1.07 -0.83
N LEU A 3 10.67 -0.43 -1.85
CA LEU A 3 11.76 -1.01 -2.63
C LEU A 3 12.96 -1.45 -1.78
N HIS A 4 13.30 -0.72 -0.73
CA HIS A 4 14.35 -1.11 0.21
C HIS A 4 13.90 -2.17 1.23
N THR A 5 12.62 -2.23 1.52
CA THR A 5 12.04 -3.17 2.49
C THR A 5 11.96 -4.59 1.94
N LEU A 6 11.88 -4.75 0.61
CA LEU A 6 11.87 -6.08 -0.05
C LEU A 6 13.13 -6.92 0.23
N LYS A 7 14.22 -6.29 0.66
CA LYS A 7 15.46 -7.00 1.04
C LYS A 7 15.39 -7.65 2.42
N ASN A 8 14.51 -7.19 3.30
CA ASN A 8 14.50 -7.55 4.73
C ASN A 8 13.17 -8.15 5.21
N ILE A 9 12.31 -8.64 4.31
CA ILE A 9 11.06 -9.30 4.72
C ILE A 9 11.40 -10.66 5.31
N ALA A 10 11.75 -10.67 6.59
CA ALA A 10 11.79 -11.86 7.42
C ALA A 10 10.37 -12.12 7.93
N GLY A 11 9.71 -13.15 7.44
CA GLY A 11 8.41 -13.58 7.94
C GLY A 11 7.36 -13.93 6.89
N ASN A 12 7.60 -13.65 5.63
CA ASN A 12 6.69 -14.10 4.59
C ASN A 12 6.91 -15.58 4.29
N ARG A 13 5.84 -16.37 4.32
CA ARG A 13 5.85 -17.82 4.04
C ARG A 13 6.33 -18.15 2.63
N MET A 14 6.33 -17.18 1.70
CA MET A 14 6.82 -17.33 0.35
C MET A 14 8.22 -16.74 0.21
N LYS A 15 9.18 -17.59 -0.19
CA LYS A 15 10.54 -17.15 -0.47
C LYS A 15 10.60 -16.47 -1.85
N LEU A 16 10.92 -15.17 -1.87
CA LEU A 16 11.14 -14.41 -3.09
C LEU A 16 12.54 -14.66 -3.65
N ASP A 17 12.61 -15.03 -4.91
CA ASP A 17 13.89 -15.11 -5.62
C ASP A 17 14.28 -13.75 -6.26
N ARG A 18 15.42 -13.70 -6.92
CA ARG A 18 15.92 -12.49 -7.57
C ARG A 18 14.97 -11.98 -8.66
N ILE A 19 14.36 -12.87 -9.42
CA ILE A 19 13.47 -12.51 -10.52
C ILE A 19 12.14 -11.98 -9.97
N ASP A 20 11.59 -12.60 -8.93
CA ASP A 20 10.38 -12.12 -8.25
C ASP A 20 10.56 -10.67 -7.77
N ARG A 21 11.72 -10.35 -7.17
CA ARG A 21 12.02 -8.98 -6.74
C ARG A 21 12.08 -8.00 -7.91
N ARG A 22 12.70 -8.38 -9.02
CA ARG A 22 12.74 -7.53 -10.24
C ARG A 22 11.36 -7.32 -10.84
N ILE A 23 10.49 -8.33 -10.81
CA ILE A 23 9.08 -8.20 -11.21
C ILE A 23 8.39 -7.15 -10.35
N LEU A 24 8.48 -7.27 -9.03
CA LEU A 24 7.84 -6.34 -8.09
C LEU A 24 8.37 -4.92 -8.23
N GLU A 25 9.69 -4.74 -8.41
CA GLU A 25 10.30 -3.44 -8.66
C GLU A 25 9.78 -2.79 -9.95
N ALA A 26 9.70 -3.55 -11.03
CA ALA A 26 9.20 -3.05 -12.30
C ALA A 26 7.71 -2.65 -12.22
N MET A 27 6.89 -3.47 -11.56
CA MET A 27 5.47 -3.20 -11.36
C MET A 27 5.21 -2.02 -10.42
N GLN A 28 6.06 -1.79 -9.42
CA GLN A 28 5.97 -0.59 -8.57
C GLN A 28 6.32 0.70 -9.31
N GLN A 29 7.22 0.64 -10.29
CA GLN A 29 7.58 1.79 -11.12
C GLN A 29 6.52 2.09 -12.17
N ASP A 30 5.91 1.06 -12.73
CA ASP A 30 4.85 1.16 -13.73
C ASP A 30 3.77 0.10 -13.47
N GLY A 31 2.69 0.51 -12.81
CA GLY A 31 1.56 -0.36 -12.50
C GLY A 31 0.74 -0.78 -13.73
N ARG A 32 1.01 -0.19 -14.90
CA ARG A 32 0.35 -0.52 -16.17
C ARG A 32 1.24 -1.29 -17.15
N ILE A 33 2.43 -1.68 -16.72
CA ILE A 33 3.35 -2.46 -17.55
C ILE A 33 2.67 -3.73 -18.06
N SER A 34 2.77 -3.98 -19.36
CA SER A 34 2.24 -5.21 -19.95
C SER A 34 3.09 -6.42 -19.56
N ASN A 35 2.50 -7.63 -19.64
CA ASN A 35 3.26 -8.84 -19.36
C ASN A 35 4.42 -9.04 -20.33
N LEU A 36 4.28 -8.62 -21.59
CA LEU A 36 5.37 -8.68 -22.59
C LEU A 36 6.54 -7.79 -22.18
N GLU A 37 6.27 -6.53 -21.85
CA GLU A 37 7.29 -5.57 -21.41
C GLU A 37 7.95 -5.99 -20.10
N LEU A 38 7.15 -6.51 -19.17
CA LEU A 38 7.64 -7.02 -17.89
C LEU A 38 8.58 -8.21 -18.10
N ALA A 39 8.17 -9.18 -18.93
CA ALA A 39 8.96 -10.36 -19.25
C ALA A 39 10.32 -9.98 -19.86
N GLU A 40 10.31 -9.07 -20.83
CA GLU A 40 11.53 -8.53 -21.44
C GLU A 40 12.43 -7.87 -20.40
N LYS A 41 11.85 -7.03 -19.55
CA LYS A 41 12.58 -6.28 -18.51
C LYS A 41 13.26 -7.18 -17.48
N VAL A 42 12.67 -8.32 -17.15
CA VAL A 42 13.21 -9.27 -16.17
C VAL A 42 13.96 -10.45 -16.79
N GLY A 43 14.00 -10.54 -18.13
CA GLY A 43 14.72 -11.58 -18.86
C GLY A 43 14.01 -12.93 -18.88
N LEU A 44 12.68 -12.92 -18.97
CA LEU A 44 11.85 -14.11 -19.07
C LEU A 44 11.05 -14.13 -20.37
N SER A 45 10.61 -15.33 -20.77
CA SER A 45 9.52 -15.48 -21.72
C SER A 45 8.18 -15.05 -21.08
N PRO A 46 7.17 -14.63 -21.89
CA PRO A 46 5.91 -14.12 -21.36
C PRO A 46 5.16 -15.09 -20.44
N THR A 47 5.09 -16.36 -20.76
CA THR A 47 4.36 -17.36 -19.99
C THR A 47 4.94 -17.60 -18.58
N PRO A 48 6.23 -17.86 -18.38
CA PRO A 48 6.78 -17.97 -17.04
C PRO A 48 6.71 -16.64 -16.25
N CYS A 49 6.79 -15.49 -16.91
CA CYS A 49 6.59 -14.19 -16.28
C CYS A 49 5.17 -14.08 -15.73
N SER A 50 4.15 -14.33 -16.53
CA SER A 50 2.74 -14.32 -16.13
C SER A 50 2.45 -15.27 -14.95
N ARG A 51 3.03 -16.46 -14.96
CA ARG A 51 2.89 -17.44 -13.85
C ARG A 51 3.47 -16.90 -12.54
N ARG A 52 4.61 -16.20 -12.61
CA ARG A 52 5.23 -15.60 -11.42
C ARG A 52 4.38 -14.46 -10.87
N VAL A 53 3.88 -13.58 -11.72
CA VAL A 53 2.96 -12.50 -11.31
C VAL A 53 1.73 -13.07 -10.63
N LYS A 54 1.07 -14.06 -11.23
CA LYS A 54 -0.09 -14.72 -10.66
C LYS A 54 0.21 -15.33 -9.27
N ARG A 55 1.35 -16.00 -9.12
CA ARG A 55 1.79 -16.54 -7.83
C ARG A 55 2.00 -15.46 -6.78
N LEU A 56 2.55 -14.29 -7.17
CA LEU A 56 2.74 -13.15 -6.28
C LEU A 56 1.41 -12.52 -5.85
N GLU A 57 0.43 -12.47 -6.74
CA GLU A 57 -0.94 -12.04 -6.45
C GLU A 57 -1.65 -13.03 -5.50
N GLU A 58 -1.64 -14.31 -5.83
CA GLU A 58 -2.28 -15.36 -5.01
C GLU A 58 -1.67 -15.49 -3.62
N SER A 59 -0.39 -15.16 -3.47
CA SER A 59 0.30 -15.16 -2.16
C SER A 59 0.00 -13.93 -1.30
N GLY A 60 -0.67 -12.91 -1.86
CA GLY A 60 -0.94 -11.63 -1.20
C GLY A 60 0.26 -10.69 -1.10
N ILE A 61 1.38 -10.98 -1.77
CA ILE A 61 2.52 -10.06 -1.87
C ILE A 61 2.14 -8.86 -2.73
N ILE A 62 1.45 -9.11 -3.84
CA ILE A 62 0.74 -8.07 -4.58
C ILE A 62 -0.68 -8.07 -4.03
N ASP A 63 -1.00 -7.04 -3.28
CA ASP A 63 -2.32 -6.89 -2.66
C ASP A 63 -3.36 -6.42 -3.68
N GLN A 64 -3.07 -5.32 -4.37
CA GLN A 64 -3.96 -4.75 -5.37
C GLN A 64 -3.23 -3.80 -6.32
N HIS A 65 -3.88 -3.53 -7.44
CA HIS A 65 -3.47 -2.49 -8.38
C HIS A 65 -4.38 -1.29 -8.21
N VAL A 66 -3.78 -0.11 -8.01
CA VAL A 66 -4.53 1.13 -7.78
C VAL A 66 -4.06 2.24 -8.71
N THR A 67 -4.97 3.13 -9.03
CA THR A 67 -4.66 4.37 -9.72
C THR A 67 -4.56 5.50 -8.70
N LEU A 68 -3.43 6.20 -8.68
CA LEU A 68 -3.26 7.41 -7.88
C LEU A 68 -3.76 8.60 -8.68
N LEU A 69 -4.68 9.37 -8.07
CA LEU A 69 -5.26 10.55 -8.68
C LEU A 69 -4.50 11.82 -8.27
N ASN A 70 -4.44 12.79 -9.16
CA ASN A 70 -3.89 14.10 -8.85
C ASN A 70 -4.90 14.89 -8.03
N GLN A 71 -4.62 15.02 -6.76
CA GLN A 71 -5.45 15.69 -5.76
C GLN A 71 -5.77 17.14 -6.15
N SER A 72 -4.75 17.89 -6.55
CA SER A 72 -4.93 19.31 -6.95
C SER A 72 -5.78 19.45 -8.20
N ALA A 73 -5.63 18.56 -9.18
CA ALA A 73 -6.45 18.56 -10.39
C ALA A 73 -7.93 18.25 -10.12
N LEU A 74 -8.21 17.53 -9.02
CA LEU A 74 -9.57 17.25 -8.54
C LEU A 74 -10.15 18.38 -7.65
N GLY A 75 -9.40 19.45 -7.42
CA GLY A 75 -9.84 20.55 -6.56
C GLY A 75 -9.74 20.26 -5.06
N LEU A 76 -9.11 19.17 -4.67
CA LEU A 76 -8.86 18.80 -3.27
C LEU A 76 -7.61 19.52 -2.77
N LYS A 77 -7.77 20.75 -2.31
CA LYS A 77 -6.66 21.66 -2.04
C LYS A 77 -6.06 21.55 -0.65
N LEU A 78 -6.82 21.03 0.30
CA LEU A 78 -6.39 20.92 1.69
C LEU A 78 -6.11 19.47 2.07
N THR A 79 -4.92 19.22 2.57
CA THR A 79 -4.57 17.99 3.27
C THR A 79 -4.38 18.30 4.74
N ALA A 80 -5.19 17.72 5.59
CA ALA A 80 -5.08 17.83 7.04
C ALA A 80 -4.48 16.55 7.63
N ILE A 81 -3.54 16.71 8.55
CA ILE A 81 -3.01 15.62 9.38
C ILE A 81 -3.50 15.86 10.80
N ILE A 82 -4.29 14.94 11.32
CA ILE A 82 -4.99 15.08 12.58
C ILE A 82 -4.48 14.02 13.57
N GLY A 83 -3.97 14.46 14.72
CA GLY A 83 -3.63 13.59 15.82
C GLY A 83 -4.86 13.30 16.67
N ILE A 84 -5.14 12.03 16.91
CA ILE A 84 -6.29 11.57 17.70
C ILE A 84 -5.79 10.79 18.90
N SER A 85 -6.22 11.21 20.10
CA SER A 85 -5.96 10.49 21.35
C SER A 85 -7.21 9.75 21.78
N MET A 86 -7.04 8.52 22.21
CA MET A 86 -8.14 7.70 22.71
C MET A 86 -8.34 7.96 24.20
N ASP A 87 -9.59 8.00 24.63
CA ASP A 87 -9.96 8.12 26.04
C ASP A 87 -9.64 6.85 26.83
N ARG A 88 -9.67 5.70 26.15
CA ARG A 88 -9.37 4.38 26.70
C ARG A 88 -8.65 3.53 25.67
N HIS A 89 -7.65 2.78 26.12
CA HIS A 89 -6.84 1.88 25.29
C HIS A 89 -7.36 0.43 25.39
N THR A 90 -8.61 0.21 24.95
CA THR A 90 -9.20 -1.13 24.87
C THR A 90 -9.33 -1.58 23.43
N PRO A 91 -9.24 -2.90 23.14
CA PRO A 91 -9.38 -3.42 21.78
C PRO A 91 -10.68 -2.97 21.10
N GLU A 92 -11.80 -2.96 21.83
CA GLU A 92 -13.10 -2.56 21.29
C GLU A 92 -13.11 -1.08 20.85
N ARG A 93 -12.38 -0.21 21.57
CA ARG A 93 -12.25 1.22 21.20
C ARG A 93 -11.47 1.40 19.93
N PHE A 94 -10.36 0.69 19.79
CA PHE A 94 -9.55 0.72 18.58
C PHE A 94 -10.32 0.19 17.36
N GLU A 95 -10.96 -0.96 17.48
CA GLU A 95 -11.78 -1.55 16.42
C GLU A 95 -12.94 -0.64 16.00
N ASN A 96 -13.63 -0.03 16.98
CA ASN A 96 -14.71 0.90 16.70
C ASN A 96 -14.23 2.16 15.98
N PHE A 97 -13.09 2.71 16.39
CA PHE A 97 -12.47 3.85 15.74
C PHE A 97 -12.07 3.54 14.29
N GLU A 98 -11.39 2.44 14.07
CA GLU A 98 -10.97 2.00 12.73
C GLU A 98 -12.17 1.78 11.80
N ARG A 99 -13.25 1.21 12.32
CA ARG A 99 -14.49 1.05 11.56
C ARG A 99 -15.10 2.41 11.18
N GLN A 100 -15.20 3.34 12.14
CA GLN A 100 -15.76 4.67 11.91
C GLN A 100 -14.93 5.48 10.92
N VAL A 101 -13.61 5.44 11.02
CA VAL A 101 -12.70 6.15 10.11
C VAL A 101 -12.91 5.72 8.66
N ASN A 102 -13.18 4.43 8.42
CA ASN A 102 -13.44 3.91 7.08
C ASN A 102 -14.79 4.36 6.47
N GLU A 103 -15.69 4.94 7.27
CA GLU A 103 -16.96 5.48 6.78
C GLU A 103 -16.82 6.89 6.19
N TYR A 104 -15.70 7.58 6.45
CA TYR A 104 -15.45 8.94 5.96
C TYR A 104 -14.60 8.93 4.69
N PRO A 105 -15.16 9.26 3.53
CA PRO A 105 -14.42 9.24 2.25
C PRO A 105 -13.30 10.29 2.20
N GLU A 106 -13.36 11.31 3.03
CA GLU A 106 -12.33 12.34 3.14
C GLU A 106 -11.06 11.83 3.82
N ILE A 107 -11.15 10.75 4.60
CA ILE A 107 -10.01 10.13 5.28
C ILE A 107 -9.36 9.13 4.34
N ILE A 108 -8.12 9.42 3.97
CA ILE A 108 -7.37 8.60 3.02
C ILE A 108 -6.32 7.70 3.68
N GLU A 109 -6.00 7.97 4.93
CA GLU A 109 -5.02 7.20 5.69
C GLU A 109 -5.26 7.36 7.19
N ALA A 110 -5.15 6.27 7.94
CA ALA A 110 -5.10 6.27 9.39
C ALA A 110 -4.00 5.33 9.87
N SER A 111 -3.11 5.83 10.72
CA SER A 111 -1.94 5.09 11.20
C SER A 111 -1.89 5.12 12.73
N VAL A 112 -1.65 3.97 13.35
CA VAL A 112 -1.34 3.87 14.77
C VAL A 112 0.03 4.48 15.03
N VAL A 113 0.14 5.29 16.08
CA VAL A 113 1.38 5.96 16.47
C VAL A 113 1.77 5.53 17.87
N THR A 114 3.03 5.21 18.07
CA THR A 114 3.57 4.85 19.37
C THR A 114 4.59 5.89 19.85
N GLY A 115 4.61 6.14 21.14
CA GLY A 115 5.60 7.05 21.76
C GLY A 115 5.33 8.54 21.59
N GLN A 116 4.13 8.92 21.19
CA GLN A 116 3.69 10.31 21.03
C GLN A 116 2.48 10.61 21.91
N SER A 117 2.03 11.87 21.87
CA SER A 117 0.81 12.31 22.57
C SER A 117 -0.49 11.85 21.91
N TYR A 118 -0.42 11.17 20.79
CA TYR A 118 -1.55 10.68 20.01
C TYR A 118 -1.50 9.18 19.87
N ASP A 119 -2.64 8.54 19.72
CA ASP A 119 -2.76 7.12 19.42
C ASP A 119 -2.88 6.86 17.92
N TYR A 120 -3.48 7.80 17.19
CA TYR A 120 -3.60 7.76 15.73
C TYR A 120 -3.21 9.09 15.08
N LEU A 121 -2.61 8.98 13.90
CA LEU A 121 -2.54 10.07 12.92
C LEU A 121 -3.47 9.73 11.76
N VAL A 122 -4.38 10.64 11.47
CA VAL A 122 -5.35 10.53 10.37
C VAL A 122 -5.03 11.58 9.33
N LYS A 123 -4.97 11.17 8.08
CA LYS A 123 -4.80 12.07 6.93
C LYS A 123 -6.12 12.21 6.20
N ALA A 124 -6.63 13.44 6.17
CA ALA A 124 -7.85 13.78 5.46
C ALA A 124 -7.56 14.73 4.30
N VAL A 125 -8.35 14.61 3.25
CA VAL A 125 -8.24 15.43 2.03
C VAL A 125 -9.60 16.02 1.70
N VAL A 126 -9.65 17.34 1.59
CA VAL A 126 -10.89 18.09 1.36
C VAL A 126 -10.65 19.24 0.38
N PRO A 127 -11.71 19.81 -0.24
CA PRO A 127 -11.55 20.92 -1.17
C PRO A 127 -10.96 22.19 -0.54
N ASP A 128 -11.34 22.45 0.69
CA ASP A 128 -10.90 23.61 1.48
C ASP A 128 -11.15 23.41 2.98
#